data_3d4f4866ddb86a9da58f1abb9d83cbb4
#
_entry.id   3d4f4866ddb86a9da58f1abb9d83cbb4
#
_cell.length_a   1.000
_cell.length_b   1.000
_cell.length_c   1.000
_cell.angle_alpha   90.00
_cell.angle_beta   90.00
_cell.angle_gamma   90.00
#
_symmetry.space_group_name_H-M   'P 1'
#
loop_
_entity.id
_entity.type
_entity.pdbx_description
1 polymer ?
#
loop_
_entity_poly.entity_id
_entity_poly.type
_entity_poly.pdbx_seq_one_letter_code
_entity_poly.pdbx_strand_id
1 'polypeptide(L)'
;MAVKFFGQYLLEKNIIKREELLEAVEFQKSKNMDFGECAFAKGYITDKDLANLKSAQKQVDMKFGEVAIKLNIMTPSQVEDVLTMQKNNNIFLGEALVEKGILTSDVVKREIALFKQDQSEYITGDIKTPAGIKNADAVKSMVDMTQKMYQRIARLQVKIDDGFVTHEEPPKSFLLASISLHGSLKYEYALSLPLEISALIASAIIGEDIDSSATGMIKDGVKEFCNIVCGNIISKLSISGIEMDLSPPHEAVSSGNSYNFLKGRKAIYYPLVSFKGDSTLILIEG
;
A
#
# COMPACT_ATOMS: atom_id res chain seq x y z
N MET A 1 -19.49 8.52 4.01
CA MET A 1 -19.06 7.19 4.56
C MET A 1 -17.59 7.05 4.26
N ALA A 2 -16.80 6.37 5.07
CA ALA A 2 -15.38 6.14 4.81
C ALA A 2 -15.16 4.81 4.08
N VAL A 3 -14.13 4.72 3.26
CA VAL A 3 -13.69 3.45 2.65
C VAL A 3 -13.22 2.48 3.74
N LYS A 4 -13.58 1.21 3.64
CA LYS A 4 -13.18 0.20 4.64
C LYS A 4 -12.98 -1.20 4.04
N PHE A 5 -12.31 -2.07 4.77
CA PHE A 5 -12.20 -3.49 4.46
C PHE A 5 -13.36 -4.28 5.09
N PHE A 6 -13.65 -5.44 4.53
CA PHE A 6 -14.75 -6.30 5.03
C PHE A 6 -14.58 -6.65 6.51
N GLY A 7 -13.37 -6.93 6.97
CA GLY A 7 -13.10 -7.18 8.39
C GLY A 7 -13.39 -5.97 9.28
N GLN A 8 -13.03 -4.76 8.84
CA GLN A 8 -13.35 -3.51 9.56
C GLN A 8 -14.86 -3.29 9.65
N TYR A 9 -15.57 -3.51 8.51
CA TYR A 9 -17.03 -3.45 8.47
C TYR A 9 -17.68 -4.42 9.47
N LEU A 10 -17.21 -5.66 9.55
CA LEU A 10 -17.74 -6.65 10.50
C LEU A 10 -17.51 -6.25 11.96
N LEU A 11 -16.35 -5.65 12.28
CA LEU A 11 -16.05 -5.10 13.61
C LEU A 11 -16.98 -3.93 13.97
N GLU A 12 -17.14 -2.96 13.09
CA GLU A 12 -18.02 -1.80 13.29
C GLU A 12 -19.49 -2.20 13.53
N LYS A 13 -19.92 -3.28 12.87
CA LYS A 13 -21.26 -3.86 13.06
C LYS A 13 -21.36 -4.78 14.28
N ASN A 14 -20.28 -4.96 15.04
CA ASN A 14 -20.19 -5.90 16.16
C ASN A 14 -20.59 -7.34 15.79
N ILE A 15 -20.35 -7.76 14.53
CA ILE A 15 -20.65 -9.11 14.03
C ILE A 15 -19.54 -10.08 14.47
N ILE A 16 -18.30 -9.60 14.55
CA ILE A 16 -17.14 -10.32 15.07
C ILE A 16 -16.37 -9.43 16.05
N LYS A 17 -15.57 -10.06 16.91
CA LYS A 17 -14.63 -9.40 17.82
C LYS A 17 -13.27 -9.22 17.13
N ARG A 18 -12.44 -8.34 17.71
CA ARG A 18 -11.10 -8.06 17.20
C ARG A 18 -10.21 -9.31 17.20
N GLU A 19 -10.28 -10.11 18.26
CA GLU A 19 -9.53 -11.36 18.40
C GLU A 19 -9.90 -12.36 17.31
N GLU A 20 -11.20 -12.49 17.02
CA GLU A 20 -11.74 -13.36 15.97
C GLU A 20 -11.30 -12.92 14.57
N LEU A 21 -11.25 -11.61 14.32
CA LEU A 21 -10.71 -11.06 13.06
C LEU A 21 -9.23 -11.39 12.91
N LEU A 22 -8.43 -11.19 13.97
CA LEU A 22 -6.99 -11.47 13.94
C LEU A 22 -6.74 -12.96 13.66
N GLU A 23 -7.46 -13.85 14.34
CA GLU A 23 -7.37 -15.30 14.12
C GLU A 23 -7.69 -15.68 12.67
N ALA A 24 -8.76 -15.13 12.10
CA ALA A 24 -9.14 -15.39 10.71
C ALA A 24 -8.13 -14.85 9.70
N VAL A 25 -7.55 -13.66 9.97
CA VAL A 25 -6.53 -13.07 9.11
C VAL A 25 -5.22 -13.86 9.15
N GLU A 26 -4.79 -14.33 10.33
CA GLU A 26 -3.62 -15.19 10.47
C GLU A 26 -3.81 -16.53 9.76
N PHE A 27 -4.99 -17.13 9.91
CA PHE A 27 -5.35 -18.35 9.21
C PHE A 27 -5.35 -18.14 7.69
N GLN A 28 -5.97 -17.08 7.20
CA GLN A 28 -5.95 -16.70 5.80
C GLN A 28 -4.51 -16.55 5.27
N LYS A 29 -3.64 -15.87 6.03
CA LYS A 29 -2.22 -15.71 5.68
C LYS A 29 -1.48 -17.04 5.60
N SER A 30 -1.74 -17.96 6.52
CA SER A 30 -1.09 -19.28 6.53
C SER A 30 -1.48 -20.15 5.33
N LYS A 31 -2.65 -19.90 4.73
CA LYS A 31 -3.17 -20.63 3.56
C LYS A 31 -2.77 -19.98 2.24
N ASN A 32 -2.75 -18.65 2.19
CA ASN A 32 -2.55 -17.88 0.97
C ASN A 32 -1.06 -17.68 0.68
N MET A 33 -0.55 -18.43 -0.27
CA MET A 33 0.82 -18.27 -0.77
C MET A 33 0.91 -17.10 -1.74
N ASP A 34 1.98 -16.32 -1.65
CA ASP A 34 2.25 -15.30 -2.67
C ASP A 34 2.77 -15.94 -3.98
N PHE A 35 2.85 -15.12 -5.04
CA PHE A 35 3.30 -15.60 -6.36
C PHE A 35 4.70 -16.22 -6.30
N GLY A 36 5.63 -15.59 -5.57
CA GLY A 36 7.00 -16.09 -5.42
C GLY A 36 7.05 -17.42 -4.68
N GLU A 37 6.26 -17.54 -3.62
CA GLU A 37 6.13 -18.79 -2.84
C GLU A 37 5.52 -19.92 -3.70
N CYS A 38 4.48 -19.61 -4.49
CA CYS A 38 3.90 -20.57 -5.42
C CYS A 38 4.91 -21.00 -6.51
N ALA A 39 5.63 -20.04 -7.09
CA ALA A 39 6.65 -20.30 -8.11
C ALA A 39 7.83 -21.15 -7.57
N PHE A 40 8.26 -20.87 -6.34
CA PHE A 40 9.27 -21.63 -5.63
C PHE A 40 8.78 -23.07 -5.33
N ALA A 41 7.58 -23.21 -4.79
CA ALA A 41 6.96 -24.51 -4.50
C ALA A 41 6.81 -25.40 -5.76
N LYS A 42 6.63 -24.80 -6.94
CA LYS A 42 6.59 -25.48 -8.23
C LYS A 42 8.01 -25.77 -8.79
N GLY A 43 9.05 -25.27 -8.15
CA GLY A 43 10.44 -25.44 -8.63
C GLY A 43 10.77 -24.62 -9.88
N TYR A 44 9.98 -23.58 -10.19
CA TYR A 44 10.22 -22.69 -11.33
C TYR A 44 11.27 -21.63 -11.05
N ILE A 45 11.52 -21.31 -9.78
CA ILE A 45 12.53 -20.37 -9.33
C ILE A 45 13.28 -20.91 -8.13
N THR A 46 14.53 -20.46 -7.96
CA THR A 46 15.37 -20.73 -6.79
C THR A 46 15.28 -19.59 -5.78
N ASP A 47 15.81 -19.76 -4.55
CA ASP A 47 15.92 -18.68 -3.56
C ASP A 47 16.68 -17.46 -4.10
N LYS A 48 17.72 -17.71 -4.90
CA LYS A 48 18.50 -16.64 -5.55
C LYS A 48 17.65 -15.87 -6.57
N ASP A 49 16.85 -16.58 -7.36
CA ASP A 49 15.94 -15.96 -8.32
C ASP A 49 14.88 -15.15 -7.60
N LEU A 50 14.32 -15.65 -6.49
CA LEU A 50 13.35 -14.97 -5.67
C LEU A 50 13.90 -13.65 -5.10
N ALA A 51 15.13 -13.67 -4.58
CA ALA A 51 15.81 -12.48 -4.08
C ALA A 51 16.04 -11.44 -5.20
N ASN A 52 16.51 -11.90 -6.36
CA ASN A 52 16.72 -11.06 -7.55
C ASN A 52 15.40 -10.42 -8.04
N LEU A 53 14.34 -11.20 -8.15
CA LEU A 53 13.01 -10.72 -8.55
C LEU A 53 12.44 -9.69 -7.59
N LYS A 54 12.56 -9.92 -6.26
CA LYS A 54 12.14 -8.95 -5.24
C LYS A 54 12.89 -7.62 -5.35
N SER A 55 14.21 -7.68 -5.59
CA SER A 55 15.03 -6.49 -5.79
C SER A 55 14.64 -5.74 -7.08
N ALA A 56 14.51 -6.44 -8.19
CA ALA A 56 14.15 -5.86 -9.47
C ALA A 56 12.75 -5.24 -9.45
N GLN A 57 11.78 -5.87 -8.78
CA GLN A 57 10.41 -5.35 -8.68
C GLN A 57 10.32 -4.02 -7.95
N LYS A 58 11.23 -3.74 -7.02
CA LYS A 58 11.28 -2.43 -6.32
C LYS A 58 11.58 -1.27 -7.28
N GLN A 59 12.24 -1.55 -8.41
CA GLN A 59 12.71 -0.55 -9.37
C GLN A 59 11.77 -0.31 -10.56
N VAL A 60 10.69 -1.07 -10.68
CA VAL A 60 9.81 -1.02 -11.86
C VAL A 60 8.34 -1.14 -11.50
N ASP A 61 7.47 -0.43 -12.25
CA ASP A 61 6.01 -0.56 -12.13
C ASP A 61 5.51 -1.79 -12.92
N MET A 62 5.93 -2.99 -12.51
CA MET A 62 5.54 -4.26 -13.12
C MET A 62 5.09 -5.27 -12.07
N LYS A 63 4.19 -6.18 -12.45
CA LYS A 63 3.81 -7.31 -11.60
C LYS A 63 4.97 -8.31 -11.49
N PHE A 64 5.01 -9.08 -10.40
CA PHE A 64 6.12 -10.01 -10.13
C PHE A 64 6.35 -11.02 -11.27
N GLY A 65 5.28 -11.61 -11.80
CA GLY A 65 5.37 -12.51 -12.97
C GLY A 65 5.87 -11.82 -14.24
N GLU A 66 5.52 -10.56 -14.47
CA GLU A 66 6.02 -9.78 -15.62
C GLU A 66 7.52 -9.50 -15.49
N VAL A 67 7.99 -9.20 -14.27
CA VAL A 67 9.44 -9.05 -13.99
C VAL A 67 10.16 -10.36 -14.22
N ALA A 68 9.58 -11.51 -13.79
CA ALA A 68 10.16 -12.83 -14.00
C ALA A 68 10.32 -13.16 -15.49
N ILE A 69 9.35 -12.80 -16.33
CA ILE A 69 9.44 -12.95 -17.79
C ILE A 69 10.51 -12.02 -18.36
N LYS A 70 10.51 -10.75 -17.97
CA LYS A 70 11.47 -9.73 -18.46
C LYS A 70 12.92 -10.11 -18.16
N LEU A 71 13.19 -10.74 -17.02
CA LEU A 71 14.49 -11.21 -16.62
C LEU A 71 14.82 -12.63 -17.17
N ASN A 72 13.95 -13.22 -17.99
CA ASN A 72 14.09 -14.58 -18.51
C ASN A 72 14.26 -15.66 -17.42
N ILE A 73 13.70 -15.43 -16.23
CA ILE A 73 13.70 -16.37 -15.10
C ILE A 73 12.54 -17.36 -15.26
N MET A 74 11.40 -16.90 -15.76
CA MET A 74 10.21 -17.73 -16.02
C MET A 74 9.67 -17.50 -17.42
N THR A 75 9.05 -18.54 -17.98
CA THR A 75 8.29 -18.42 -19.23
C THR A 75 6.88 -17.90 -18.96
N PRO A 76 6.18 -17.30 -19.96
CA PRO A 76 4.78 -16.90 -19.82
C PRO A 76 3.87 -18.04 -19.35
N SER A 77 4.07 -19.27 -19.84
CA SER A 77 3.28 -20.44 -19.43
C SER A 77 3.49 -20.81 -17.97
N GLN A 78 4.72 -20.71 -17.45
CA GLN A 78 5.01 -20.95 -16.03
C GLN A 78 4.35 -19.87 -15.15
N VAL A 79 4.36 -18.62 -15.59
CA VAL A 79 3.67 -17.52 -14.89
C VAL A 79 2.16 -17.77 -14.82
N GLU A 80 1.52 -18.19 -15.93
CA GLU A 80 0.10 -18.52 -15.97
C GLU A 80 -0.25 -19.71 -15.06
N ASP A 81 0.60 -20.74 -15.03
CA ASP A 81 0.44 -21.91 -14.16
C ASP A 81 0.53 -21.52 -12.66
N VAL A 82 1.47 -20.64 -12.29
CA VAL A 82 1.59 -20.12 -10.93
C VAL A 82 0.36 -19.28 -10.55
N LEU A 83 -0.12 -18.39 -11.43
CA LEU A 83 -1.32 -17.59 -11.19
C LEU A 83 -2.56 -18.47 -11.00
N THR A 84 -2.66 -19.56 -11.76
CA THR A 84 -3.74 -20.56 -11.63
C THR A 84 -3.67 -21.27 -10.28
N MET A 85 -2.48 -21.73 -9.87
CA MET A 85 -2.28 -22.31 -8.55
C MET A 85 -2.64 -21.36 -7.43
N GLN A 86 -2.15 -20.11 -7.51
CA GLN A 86 -2.44 -19.08 -6.52
C GLN A 86 -3.95 -18.81 -6.42
N LYS A 87 -4.65 -18.68 -7.55
CA LYS A 87 -6.10 -18.46 -7.58
C LYS A 87 -6.88 -19.60 -6.95
N ASN A 88 -6.48 -20.86 -7.19
CA ASN A 88 -7.16 -22.04 -6.70
C ASN A 88 -6.94 -22.30 -5.20
N ASN A 89 -5.81 -21.85 -4.67
CA ASN A 89 -5.43 -22.10 -3.27
C ASN A 89 -5.79 -20.94 -2.34
N ASN A 90 -6.03 -19.73 -2.88
CA ASN A 90 -6.35 -18.57 -2.07
C ASN A 90 -7.76 -18.63 -1.48
N ILE A 91 -7.85 -18.43 -0.18
CA ILE A 91 -9.11 -18.26 0.53
C ILE A 91 -9.37 -16.78 0.85
N PHE A 92 -10.62 -16.38 0.81
CA PHE A 92 -11.04 -15.04 1.23
C PHE A 92 -11.31 -14.98 2.74
N LEU A 93 -11.29 -13.77 3.31
CA LEU A 93 -11.55 -13.59 4.74
C LEU A 93 -12.88 -14.21 5.19
N GLY A 94 -13.92 -14.12 4.36
CA GLY A 94 -15.21 -14.75 4.65
C GLY A 94 -15.12 -16.28 4.76
N GLU A 95 -14.32 -16.92 3.90
CA GLU A 95 -14.07 -18.37 3.95
C GLU A 95 -13.24 -18.74 5.18
N ALA A 96 -12.23 -17.94 5.50
CA ALA A 96 -11.43 -18.12 6.71
C ALA A 96 -12.28 -18.04 7.99
N LEU A 97 -13.23 -17.09 8.05
CA LEU A 97 -14.17 -16.96 9.17
C LEU A 97 -15.11 -18.19 9.31
N VAL A 98 -15.50 -18.78 8.19
CA VAL A 98 -16.33 -20.01 8.18
C VAL A 98 -15.50 -21.23 8.58
N GLU A 99 -14.29 -21.41 8.02
CA GLU A 99 -13.42 -22.55 8.35
C GLU A 99 -12.96 -22.54 9.82
N LYS A 100 -12.81 -21.35 10.42
CA LYS A 100 -12.52 -21.18 11.85
C LYS A 100 -13.78 -21.32 12.73
N GLY A 101 -14.97 -21.49 12.15
CA GLY A 101 -16.22 -21.63 12.88
C GLY A 101 -16.71 -20.35 13.56
N ILE A 102 -16.14 -19.19 13.19
CA ILE A 102 -16.50 -17.86 13.76
C ILE A 102 -17.86 -17.42 13.22
N LEU A 103 -18.09 -17.59 11.92
CA LEU A 103 -19.37 -17.28 11.25
C LEU A 103 -19.86 -18.46 10.42
N THR A 104 -21.16 -18.51 10.19
CA THR A 104 -21.75 -19.45 9.22
C THR A 104 -21.67 -18.90 7.80
N SER A 105 -21.67 -19.78 6.79
CA SER A 105 -21.67 -19.40 5.37
C SER A 105 -22.79 -18.43 5.00
N ASP A 106 -24.00 -18.62 5.58
CA ASP A 106 -25.15 -17.77 5.28
C ASP A 106 -24.99 -16.36 5.85
N VAL A 107 -24.43 -16.25 7.07
CA VAL A 107 -24.09 -14.95 7.65
C VAL A 107 -23.05 -14.23 6.78
N VAL A 108 -21.97 -14.92 6.39
CA VAL A 108 -20.93 -14.34 5.53
C VAL A 108 -21.52 -13.84 4.19
N LYS A 109 -22.34 -14.64 3.52
CA LYS A 109 -22.98 -14.24 2.25
C LYS A 109 -23.85 -12.99 2.41
N ARG A 110 -24.67 -12.96 3.47
CA ARG A 110 -25.51 -11.79 3.79
C ARG A 110 -24.67 -10.54 4.04
N GLU A 111 -23.65 -10.64 4.88
CA GLU A 111 -22.82 -9.51 5.23
C GLU A 111 -21.95 -9.01 4.06
N ILE A 112 -21.49 -9.90 3.17
CA ILE A 112 -20.82 -9.51 1.93
C ILE A 112 -21.76 -8.70 1.03
N ALA A 113 -23.03 -9.07 0.92
CA ALA A 113 -24.00 -8.33 0.12
C ALA A 113 -24.24 -6.92 0.69
N LEU A 114 -24.42 -6.82 2.01
CA LEU A 114 -24.58 -5.54 2.70
C LEU A 114 -23.32 -4.67 2.61
N PHE A 115 -22.14 -5.27 2.77
CA PHE A 115 -20.86 -4.59 2.63
C PHE A 115 -20.65 -4.03 1.21
N LYS A 116 -21.00 -4.79 0.16
CA LYS A 116 -20.94 -4.31 -1.22
C LYS A 116 -21.86 -3.11 -1.45
N GLN A 117 -23.03 -3.10 -0.83
CA GLN A 117 -23.96 -1.97 -0.89
C GLN A 117 -23.38 -0.76 -0.13
N ASP A 118 -22.86 -0.94 1.09
CA ASP A 118 -22.20 0.09 1.90
C ASP A 118 -21.00 0.74 1.19
N GLN A 119 -20.24 -0.08 0.44
CA GLN A 119 -19.02 0.36 -0.25
C GLN A 119 -19.22 0.62 -1.75
N SER A 120 -20.45 0.69 -2.24
CA SER A 120 -20.73 0.79 -3.69
C SER A 120 -20.08 2.00 -4.36
N GLU A 121 -19.93 3.12 -3.66
CA GLU A 121 -19.28 4.34 -4.16
C GLU A 121 -17.75 4.20 -4.33
N TYR A 122 -17.13 3.23 -3.65
CA TYR A 122 -15.69 2.99 -3.66
C TYR A 122 -15.27 1.79 -4.52
N ILE A 123 -16.24 1.05 -5.09
CA ILE A 123 -15.96 -0.17 -5.90
C ILE A 123 -15.39 0.18 -7.29
N THR A 124 -15.65 1.37 -7.81
CA THR A 124 -15.21 1.78 -9.16
C THR A 124 -13.69 1.86 -9.31
N GLY A 125 -12.93 1.88 -8.22
CA GLY A 125 -11.47 1.90 -8.24
C GLY A 125 -10.84 3.18 -8.80
N ASP A 126 -11.63 4.16 -9.21
CA ASP A 126 -11.14 5.42 -9.73
C ASP A 126 -10.71 6.34 -8.60
N ILE A 127 -9.44 6.75 -8.64
CA ILE A 127 -8.90 7.75 -7.73
C ILE A 127 -9.55 9.09 -8.05
N LYS A 128 -10.40 9.57 -7.13
CA LYS A 128 -11.04 10.88 -7.25
C LYS A 128 -10.05 11.98 -6.89
N THR A 129 -9.84 12.90 -7.79
CA THR A 129 -9.03 14.10 -7.52
C THR A 129 -9.94 15.23 -7.06
N PRO A 130 -9.62 15.95 -5.97
CA PRO A 130 -10.40 17.11 -5.54
C PRO A 130 -10.53 18.16 -6.64
N ALA A 131 -11.64 18.91 -6.64
CA ALA A 131 -11.86 19.95 -7.63
C ALA A 131 -10.80 21.06 -7.54
N GLY A 132 -10.41 21.62 -8.69
CA GLY A 132 -9.48 22.72 -8.79
C GLY A 132 -7.99 22.33 -8.74
N ILE A 133 -7.65 21.05 -8.87
CA ILE A 133 -6.27 20.57 -9.02
C ILE A 133 -5.86 20.67 -10.49
N LYS A 134 -4.78 21.41 -10.78
CA LYS A 134 -4.33 21.69 -12.14
C LYS A 134 -3.80 20.45 -12.88
N ASN A 135 -3.05 19.59 -12.18
CA ASN A 135 -2.37 18.44 -12.74
C ASN A 135 -2.99 17.13 -12.21
N ALA A 136 -4.31 16.97 -12.38
CA ALA A 136 -5.08 15.85 -11.82
C ALA A 136 -4.52 14.47 -12.19
N ASP A 137 -4.05 14.28 -13.42
CA ASP A 137 -3.51 12.99 -13.89
C ASP A 137 -2.14 12.68 -13.25
N ALA A 138 -1.31 13.69 -13.00
CA ALA A 138 -0.07 13.51 -12.25
C ALA A 138 -0.37 13.13 -10.80
N VAL A 139 -1.33 13.82 -10.14
CA VAL A 139 -1.77 13.48 -8.79
C VAL A 139 -2.32 12.06 -8.73
N LYS A 140 -3.21 11.66 -9.66
CA LYS A 140 -3.71 10.27 -9.75
C LYS A 140 -2.57 9.27 -9.89
N SER A 141 -1.56 9.58 -10.71
CA SER A 141 -0.39 8.72 -10.88
C SER A 141 0.43 8.56 -9.60
N MET A 142 0.59 9.64 -8.83
CA MET A 142 1.28 9.62 -7.53
C MET A 142 0.52 8.75 -6.52
N VAL A 143 -0.79 8.92 -6.43
CA VAL A 143 -1.66 8.16 -5.50
C VAL A 143 -1.69 6.68 -5.88
N ASP A 144 -1.91 6.35 -7.16
CA ASP A 144 -1.92 4.97 -7.68
C ASP A 144 -0.59 4.25 -7.43
N MET A 145 0.54 4.95 -7.71
CA MET A 145 1.86 4.38 -7.47
C MET A 145 2.10 4.11 -5.98
N THR A 146 1.70 5.03 -5.11
CA THR A 146 1.80 4.85 -3.66
C THR A 146 1.05 3.58 -3.23
N GLN A 147 -0.20 3.42 -3.64
CA GLN A 147 -1.00 2.22 -3.33
C GLN A 147 -0.33 0.92 -3.82
N LYS A 148 0.16 0.93 -5.06
CA LYS A 148 0.86 -0.23 -5.64
C LYS A 148 2.12 -0.59 -4.87
N MET A 149 2.90 0.39 -4.42
CA MET A 149 4.14 0.14 -3.67
C MET A 149 3.90 -0.37 -2.25
N TYR A 150 2.84 0.08 -1.57
CA TYR A 150 2.40 -0.55 -0.32
C TYR A 150 2.15 -2.05 -0.51
N GLN A 151 1.42 -2.42 -1.57
CA GLN A 151 1.13 -3.83 -1.86
C GLN A 151 2.39 -4.62 -2.27
N ARG A 152 3.24 -4.06 -3.11
CA ARG A 152 4.39 -4.77 -3.69
C ARG A 152 5.54 -4.94 -2.70
N ILE A 153 5.84 -3.90 -1.94
CA ILE A 153 6.98 -3.88 -1.01
C ILE A 153 6.56 -4.37 0.36
N ALA A 154 5.59 -3.69 0.98
CA ALA A 154 5.17 -3.99 2.35
C ALA A 154 4.14 -5.12 2.45
N ARG A 155 3.67 -5.66 1.31
CA ARG A 155 2.57 -6.64 1.23
C ARG A 155 1.33 -6.18 2.00
N LEU A 156 1.17 -4.88 2.13
CA LEU A 156 0.07 -4.25 2.82
C LEU A 156 -0.94 -3.73 1.81
N GLN A 157 -2.14 -4.31 1.84
CA GLN A 157 -3.25 -3.80 1.06
C GLN A 157 -3.78 -2.52 1.70
N VAL A 158 -3.78 -1.43 0.94
CA VAL A 158 -4.37 -0.15 1.33
C VAL A 158 -5.49 0.22 0.39
N LYS A 159 -6.54 0.82 0.92
CA LYS A 159 -7.60 1.47 0.16
C LYS A 159 -7.42 2.98 0.26
N ILE A 160 -7.66 3.66 -0.85
CA ILE A 160 -7.58 5.12 -0.91
C ILE A 160 -8.97 5.67 -0.64
N ASP A 161 -9.10 6.54 0.36
CA ASP A 161 -10.32 7.28 0.61
C ASP A 161 -10.35 8.57 -0.24
N ASP A 162 -11.49 9.25 -0.29
CA ASP A 162 -11.66 10.47 -1.07
C ASP A 162 -10.63 11.52 -0.65
N GLY A 163 -9.87 12.01 -1.63
CA GLY A 163 -8.91 13.08 -1.43
C GLY A 163 -9.59 14.40 -1.12
N PHE A 164 -9.00 15.19 -0.25
CA PHE A 164 -9.48 16.53 0.08
C PHE A 164 -8.34 17.54 0.16
N VAL A 165 -8.70 18.81 0.03
CA VAL A 165 -7.75 19.91 0.08
C VAL A 165 -7.86 20.62 1.42
N THR A 166 -6.72 20.90 2.05
CA THR A 166 -6.67 21.57 3.35
C THR A 166 -5.43 22.46 3.48
N HIS A 167 -5.47 23.39 4.46
CA HIS A 167 -4.33 24.16 4.97
C HIS A 167 -3.93 23.71 6.38
N GLU A 168 -4.65 22.74 6.94
CA GLU A 168 -4.41 22.24 8.28
C GLU A 168 -3.17 21.35 8.29
N GLU A 169 -2.28 21.59 9.24
CA GLU A 169 -1.09 20.76 9.45
C GLU A 169 -1.49 19.30 9.75
N PRO A 170 -0.74 18.32 9.24
CA PRO A 170 -1.03 16.92 9.55
C PRO A 170 -0.90 16.67 11.04
N PRO A 171 -1.79 15.84 11.63
CA PRO A 171 -1.68 15.45 13.02
C PRO A 171 -0.38 14.70 13.25
N LYS A 172 0.17 14.81 14.46
CA LYS A 172 1.39 14.11 14.83
C LYS A 172 1.16 12.61 14.70
N SER A 173 2.04 11.96 13.95
CA SER A 173 2.19 10.52 13.83
C SER A 173 3.59 10.10 14.26
N PHE A 174 3.93 8.82 14.13
CA PHE A 174 5.29 8.37 14.42
C PHE A 174 6.31 9.02 13.47
N LEU A 175 5.99 9.10 12.19
CA LEU A 175 6.88 9.65 11.16
C LEU A 175 6.10 10.40 10.10
N LEU A 176 6.61 11.57 9.71
CA LEU A 176 6.26 12.26 8.47
C LEU A 176 7.51 12.34 7.60
N ALA A 177 7.59 11.46 6.61
CA ALA A 177 8.68 11.42 5.64
C ALA A 177 8.28 12.16 4.37
N SER A 178 9.16 12.99 3.81
CA SER A 178 8.87 13.77 2.60
C SER A 178 10.03 13.77 1.60
N ILE A 179 9.67 13.98 0.34
CA ILE A 179 10.57 14.12 -0.81
C ILE A 179 10.07 15.27 -1.68
N SER A 180 10.95 16.17 -2.04
CA SER A 180 10.64 17.22 -3.03
C SER A 180 10.85 16.67 -4.44
N LEU A 181 9.82 16.82 -5.29
CA LEU A 181 9.83 16.50 -6.70
C LEU A 181 9.91 17.82 -7.50
N HIS A 182 10.84 17.92 -8.45
CA HIS A 182 11.09 19.15 -9.20
C HIS A 182 11.36 18.86 -10.67
N GLY A 183 11.12 19.83 -11.54
CA GLY A 183 11.24 19.69 -12.99
C GLY A 183 10.07 20.35 -13.68
N SER A 184 9.45 19.65 -14.63
CA SER A 184 8.25 20.11 -15.35
C SER A 184 7.08 20.42 -14.42
N LEU A 185 6.96 19.68 -13.33
CA LEU A 185 6.05 19.93 -12.21
C LEU A 185 6.85 20.05 -10.91
N LYS A 186 6.25 20.72 -9.93
CA LYS A 186 6.84 20.83 -8.60
C LYS A 186 5.85 20.32 -7.57
N TYR A 187 6.26 19.30 -6.81
CA TYR A 187 5.46 18.73 -5.73
C TYR A 187 6.33 18.44 -4.52
N GLU A 188 5.76 18.55 -3.34
CA GLU A 188 6.29 17.90 -2.17
C GLU A 188 5.40 16.68 -1.89
N TYR A 189 5.97 15.50 -2.00
CA TYR A 189 5.36 14.22 -1.67
C TYR A 189 5.69 13.87 -0.22
N ALA A 190 4.69 13.56 0.60
CA ALA A 190 4.93 13.12 1.96
C ALA A 190 3.98 12.00 2.38
N LEU A 191 4.48 11.14 3.28
CA LEU A 191 3.71 10.11 3.96
C LEU A 191 3.73 10.34 5.47
N SER A 192 2.56 10.46 6.06
CA SER A 192 2.35 10.46 7.51
C SER A 192 1.96 9.05 7.96
N LEU A 193 2.75 8.45 8.84
CA LEU A 193 2.73 7.02 9.14
C LEU A 193 2.74 6.75 10.64
N PRO A 194 1.85 5.87 11.16
CA PRO A 194 1.96 5.35 12.52
C PRO A 194 3.12 4.35 12.62
N LEU A 195 3.56 4.07 13.84
CA LEU A 195 4.71 3.20 14.12
C LEU A 195 4.54 1.80 13.51
N GLU A 196 3.36 1.19 13.64
CA GLU A 196 3.10 -0.17 13.16
C GLU A 196 3.30 -0.31 11.65
N ILE A 197 2.77 0.63 10.87
CA ILE A 197 2.95 0.65 9.42
C ILE A 197 4.40 0.98 9.06
N SER A 198 5.03 1.90 9.78
CA SER A 198 6.43 2.28 9.57
C SER A 198 7.38 1.09 9.79
N ALA A 199 7.17 0.32 10.86
CA ALA A 199 7.97 -0.87 11.14
C ALA A 199 7.77 -1.96 10.08
N LEU A 200 6.52 -2.18 9.63
CA LEU A 200 6.21 -3.14 8.57
C LEU A 200 6.92 -2.76 7.25
N ILE A 201 6.87 -1.49 6.87
CA ILE A 201 7.55 -0.99 5.66
C ILE A 201 9.06 -1.16 5.79
N ALA A 202 9.64 -0.77 6.92
CA ALA A 202 11.08 -0.87 7.16
C ALA A 202 11.56 -2.32 7.13
N SER A 203 10.84 -3.25 7.77
CA SER A 203 11.13 -4.68 7.72
C SER A 203 11.12 -5.21 6.28
N ALA A 204 10.16 -4.80 5.48
CA ALA A 204 10.08 -5.19 4.07
C ALA A 204 11.19 -4.60 3.20
N ILE A 205 11.67 -3.39 3.51
CA ILE A 205 12.80 -2.76 2.80
C ILE A 205 14.12 -3.45 3.14
N ILE A 206 14.35 -3.70 4.43
CA ILE A 206 15.61 -4.27 4.94
C ILE A 206 15.65 -5.79 4.69
N GLY A 207 14.48 -6.44 4.69
CA GLY A 207 14.34 -7.89 4.45
C GLY A 207 14.42 -8.73 5.72
N GLU A 208 14.37 -8.10 6.91
CA GLU A 208 14.41 -8.73 8.22
C GLU A 208 13.33 -8.09 9.12
N ASP A 209 12.81 -8.85 10.09
CA ASP A 209 11.89 -8.32 11.07
C ASP A 209 12.59 -7.31 11.98
N ILE A 210 12.05 -6.10 12.04
CA ILE A 210 12.61 -5.01 12.86
C ILE A 210 11.74 -4.82 14.08
N ASP A 211 12.38 -4.84 15.26
CA ASP A 211 11.72 -4.50 16.52
C ASP A 211 11.26 -3.02 16.52
N SER A 212 10.07 -2.79 17.03
CA SER A 212 9.46 -1.45 17.07
C SER A 212 10.26 -0.41 17.89
N SER A 213 11.19 -0.84 18.72
CA SER A 213 12.11 0.04 19.47
C SER A 213 13.27 0.56 18.61
N ALA A 214 13.59 -0.10 17.49
CA ALA A 214 14.67 0.30 16.56
C ALA A 214 14.26 1.49 15.67
N THR A 215 13.84 2.59 16.31
CA THR A 215 13.22 3.75 15.64
C THR A 215 14.07 4.37 14.55
N GLY A 216 15.40 4.37 14.68
CA GLY A 216 16.32 4.85 13.66
C GLY A 216 16.24 4.05 12.37
N MET A 217 16.33 2.71 12.48
CA MET A 217 16.22 1.79 11.34
C MET A 217 14.84 1.88 10.67
N ILE A 218 13.79 2.02 11.50
CA ILE A 218 12.42 2.18 10.98
C ILE A 218 12.31 3.45 10.14
N LYS A 219 12.82 4.58 10.63
CA LYS A 219 12.80 5.86 9.90
C LYS A 219 13.59 5.79 8.60
N ASP A 220 14.77 5.17 8.60
CA ASP A 220 15.59 5.01 7.40
C ASP A 220 14.93 4.10 6.37
N GLY A 221 14.34 2.99 6.80
CA GLY A 221 13.56 2.11 5.93
C GLY A 221 12.35 2.80 5.28
N VAL A 222 11.64 3.64 6.02
CA VAL A 222 10.52 4.44 5.46
C VAL A 222 11.02 5.50 4.49
N LYS A 223 12.12 6.18 4.77
CA LYS A 223 12.71 7.14 3.82
C LYS A 223 13.10 6.47 2.51
N GLU A 224 13.71 5.29 2.59
CA GLU A 224 14.02 4.50 1.40
C GLU A 224 12.76 4.04 0.66
N PHE A 225 11.70 3.64 1.37
CA PHE A 225 10.40 3.35 0.76
C PHE A 225 9.86 4.55 -0.03
N CYS A 226 9.86 5.75 0.56
CA CYS A 226 9.44 6.97 -0.13
C CYS A 226 10.31 7.25 -1.37
N ASN A 227 11.61 7.03 -1.28
CA ASN A 227 12.55 7.18 -2.40
C ASN A 227 12.18 6.24 -3.56
N ILE A 228 11.92 4.97 -3.28
CA ILE A 228 11.48 3.97 -4.26
C ILE A 228 10.14 4.36 -4.89
N VAL A 229 9.15 4.78 -4.08
CA VAL A 229 7.84 5.22 -4.57
C VAL A 229 7.99 6.40 -5.52
N CYS A 230 8.71 7.44 -5.11
CA CYS A 230 8.92 8.65 -5.93
C CYS A 230 9.72 8.38 -7.20
N GLY A 231 10.72 7.50 -7.16
CA GLY A 231 11.44 7.06 -8.35
C GLY A 231 10.53 6.38 -9.38
N ASN A 232 9.60 5.52 -8.92
CA ASN A 232 8.62 4.89 -9.80
C ASN A 232 7.56 5.90 -10.31
N ILE A 233 7.17 6.90 -9.51
CA ILE A 233 6.30 8.00 -9.94
C ILE A 233 6.95 8.76 -11.09
N ILE A 234 8.20 9.19 -10.92
CA ILE A 234 8.97 9.91 -11.95
C ILE A 234 9.06 9.08 -13.23
N SER A 235 9.44 7.82 -13.12
CA SER A 235 9.53 6.92 -14.28
C SER A 235 8.19 6.79 -15.02
N LYS A 236 7.08 6.75 -14.30
CA LYS A 236 5.74 6.67 -14.89
C LYS A 236 5.34 7.98 -15.56
N LEU A 237 5.63 9.13 -14.95
CA LEU A 237 5.30 10.45 -15.50
C LEU A 237 6.17 10.78 -16.71
N SER A 238 7.42 10.34 -16.75
CA SER A 238 8.33 10.50 -17.91
C SER A 238 7.78 9.82 -19.17
N ILE A 239 7.09 8.67 -19.03
CA ILE A 239 6.41 8.03 -20.17
C ILE A 239 5.34 8.95 -20.78
N SER A 240 4.75 9.83 -19.97
CA SER A 240 3.75 10.82 -20.41
C SER A 240 4.38 12.17 -20.79
N GLY A 241 5.71 12.24 -20.92
CA GLY A 241 6.45 13.45 -21.29
C GLY A 241 6.63 14.47 -20.17
N ILE A 242 6.40 14.08 -18.91
CA ILE A 242 6.59 14.94 -17.72
C ILE A 242 7.93 14.57 -17.09
N GLU A 243 8.95 15.37 -17.38
CA GLU A 243 10.30 15.17 -16.84
C GLU A 243 10.41 15.78 -15.45
N MET A 244 10.79 14.95 -14.48
CA MET A 244 10.95 15.33 -13.08
C MET A 244 12.20 14.67 -12.49
N ASP A 245 12.68 15.24 -11.38
CA ASP A 245 13.75 14.70 -10.55
C ASP A 245 13.33 14.77 -9.09
N LEU A 246 14.06 14.11 -8.19
CA LEU A 246 13.74 14.05 -6.77
C LEU A 246 14.94 14.47 -5.90
N SER A 247 14.66 15.11 -4.78
CA SER A 247 15.63 15.38 -3.73
C SER A 247 15.77 14.17 -2.78
N PRO A 248 16.85 14.06 -2.02
CA PRO A 248 16.92 13.05 -0.96
C PRO A 248 15.73 13.15 0.00
N PRO A 249 15.25 12.02 0.53
CA PRO A 249 14.15 12.01 1.49
C PRO A 249 14.57 12.61 2.84
N HIS A 250 13.65 13.30 3.49
CA HIS A 250 13.87 13.88 4.82
C HIS A 250 12.66 13.66 5.74
N GLU A 251 12.90 13.80 7.03
CA GLU A 251 11.90 13.71 8.07
C GLU A 251 11.43 15.12 8.47
N ALA A 252 10.13 15.32 8.54
CA ALA A 252 9.59 16.57 9.06
C ALA A 252 9.65 16.58 10.59
N VAL A 253 10.11 17.69 11.14
CA VAL A 253 10.20 17.87 12.59
C VAL A 253 8.84 18.28 13.14
N SER A 254 8.35 17.56 14.16
CA SER A 254 7.13 17.94 14.87
C SER A 254 7.39 19.00 15.93
N SER A 255 6.45 19.92 16.09
CA SER A 255 6.42 20.90 17.17
C SER A 255 5.13 20.70 17.97
N GLY A 256 5.25 20.24 19.22
CA GLY A 256 4.09 19.91 20.03
C GLY A 256 3.26 18.74 19.46
N ASN A 257 1.95 18.92 19.26
CA ASN A 257 1.03 17.89 18.79
C ASN A 257 0.80 17.87 17.27
N SER A 258 1.47 18.73 16.52
CA SER A 258 1.36 18.80 15.05
C SER A 258 2.74 19.00 14.42
N TYR A 259 2.79 18.87 13.09
CA TYR A 259 3.94 19.27 12.31
C TYR A 259 3.80 20.76 11.92
N ASN A 260 4.89 21.41 11.62
CA ASN A 260 4.92 22.69 10.90
C ASN A 260 5.46 22.44 9.48
N PHE A 261 4.79 21.54 8.78
CA PHE A 261 5.21 21.02 7.49
C PHE A 261 4.62 21.84 6.33
N LEU A 262 3.34 22.14 6.38
CA LEU A 262 2.65 22.90 5.34
C LEU A 262 3.10 24.36 5.32
N LYS A 263 3.41 24.94 6.47
CA LYS A 263 3.78 26.37 6.59
C LYS A 263 2.74 27.28 5.94
N GLY A 264 1.46 26.97 6.12
CA GLY A 264 0.34 27.70 5.52
C GLY A 264 0.06 27.38 4.05
N ARG A 265 0.84 26.51 3.41
CA ARG A 265 0.57 26.05 2.03
C ARG A 265 -0.66 25.16 1.97
N LYS A 266 -1.31 25.16 0.82
CA LYS A 266 -2.42 24.27 0.50
C LYS A 266 -1.88 22.88 0.14
N ALA A 267 -2.48 21.83 0.70
CA ALA A 267 -2.10 20.45 0.42
C ALA A 267 -3.31 19.60 0.04
N ILE A 268 -3.05 18.54 -0.70
CA ILE A 268 -4.02 17.49 -1.02
C ILE A 268 -3.70 16.31 -0.13
N TYR A 269 -4.68 15.87 0.66
CA TYR A 269 -4.59 14.72 1.54
C TYR A 269 -5.37 13.57 0.96
N TYR A 270 -4.77 12.38 0.95
CA TYR A 270 -5.42 11.11 0.65
C TYR A 270 -5.25 10.17 1.85
N PRO A 271 -6.31 9.89 2.62
CA PRO A 271 -6.26 8.85 3.63
C PRO A 271 -6.02 7.48 2.96
N LEU A 272 -5.09 6.72 3.51
CA LEU A 272 -4.73 5.38 3.08
C LEU A 272 -5.12 4.41 4.19
N VAL A 273 -6.26 3.76 4.01
CA VAL A 273 -6.89 2.89 5.02
C VAL A 273 -6.34 1.48 4.89
N SER A 274 -5.88 0.89 5.98
CA SER A 274 -5.44 -0.50 6.04
C SER A 274 -5.94 -1.22 7.30
N PHE A 275 -5.84 -2.54 7.31
CA PHE A 275 -6.17 -3.34 8.52
C PHE A 275 -5.12 -3.20 9.64
N LYS A 276 -3.95 -2.63 9.34
CA LYS A 276 -2.85 -2.35 10.29
C LYS A 276 -2.88 -0.92 10.84
N GLY A 277 -3.87 -0.14 10.46
CA GLY A 277 -4.03 1.27 10.79
C GLY A 277 -4.02 2.13 9.53
N ASP A 278 -4.20 3.43 9.73
CA ASP A 278 -4.32 4.38 8.65
C ASP A 278 -3.06 5.23 8.53
N SER A 279 -2.71 5.54 7.31
CA SER A 279 -1.66 6.49 6.94
C SER A 279 -2.23 7.56 6.03
N THR A 280 -1.48 8.63 5.78
CA THR A 280 -1.94 9.71 4.91
C THR A 280 -0.87 10.06 3.89
N LEU A 281 -1.25 10.03 2.62
CA LEU A 281 -0.45 10.65 1.56
C LEU A 281 -0.78 12.14 1.50
N ILE A 282 0.25 12.97 1.48
CA ILE A 282 0.16 14.42 1.44
C ILE A 282 0.92 14.90 0.21
N LEU A 283 0.24 15.66 -0.64
CA LEU A 283 0.83 16.26 -1.84
C LEU A 283 0.68 17.78 -1.76
N ILE A 284 1.79 18.51 -1.86
CA ILE A 284 1.81 19.97 -1.88
C ILE A 284 2.31 20.40 -3.26
N GLU A 285 1.49 21.14 -3.99
CA GLU A 285 1.88 21.75 -5.27
C GLU A 285 2.81 22.94 -5.00
N GLY A 286 3.97 22.97 -5.70
CA GLY A 286 5.01 24.00 -5.57
C GLY A 286 4.79 25.22 -6.45
#